data_8e3ffb103cd683802f616e0b3217d60f
#
_entry.id   8e3ffb103cd683802f616e0b3217d60f
#
_cell.length_a   1.000
_cell.length_b   1.000
_cell.length_c   1.000
_cell.angle_alpha   90.00
_cell.angle_beta   90.00
_cell.angle_gamma   90.00
#
_symmetry.space_group_name_H-M   'P 1'
#
loop_
_entity.id
_entity.type
_entity.pdbx_description
1 polymer ?
#
loop_
_entity_poly.entity_id
_entity_poly.type
_entity_poly.pdbx_seq_one_letter_code
_entity_poly.pdbx_strand_id
1 'polypeptide(L)'
;YSYDLGSRFVDFEGGEVTIWKDGDYRINDLIDLAKKIGFFSCTITTNAQLPFAGSHADSIWVSLDGINFHEEVRGKGTIAKLEKNIAGCGHKDLSVNMVVNTINYTDVENTLEYVKNNPHIKSISVNFHTPFPGTEYLSIPFEERAKIIDKVIEYKKKGYPIMNSVSGLKLMKTNKFTRRCWVT
;
A
#
# COMPACT_ATOMS: atom_id res chain seq x y z
N TYR A 1 -16.52 -20.51 2.24
CA TYR A 1 -15.62 -21.02 3.31
C TYR A 1 -15.13 -19.90 4.23
N SER A 2 -14.28 -18.95 3.76
CA SER A 2 -13.74 -17.87 4.62
C SER A 2 -14.84 -17.01 5.25
N TYR A 3 -15.90 -16.71 4.49
CA TYR A 3 -17.07 -16.00 5.01
C TYR A 3 -17.78 -16.80 6.11
N ASP A 4 -17.94 -18.11 5.94
CA ASP A 4 -18.57 -18.99 6.94
C ASP A 4 -17.74 -19.10 8.22
N LEU A 5 -16.41 -18.95 8.11
CA LEU A 5 -15.50 -18.88 9.25
C LEU A 5 -15.47 -17.51 9.96
N GLY A 6 -16.26 -16.55 9.50
CA GLY A 6 -16.41 -15.25 10.14
C GLY A 6 -15.67 -14.10 9.46
N SER A 7 -14.93 -14.33 8.35
CA SER A 7 -14.32 -13.23 7.59
C SER A 7 -15.39 -12.32 7.00
N ARG A 8 -15.19 -11.02 7.07
CA ARG A 8 -16.14 -10.01 6.55
C ARG A 8 -15.49 -9.00 5.61
N PHE A 9 -14.18 -9.01 5.53
CA PHE A 9 -13.37 -8.18 4.66
C PHE A 9 -12.51 -9.08 3.78
N VAL A 10 -12.34 -8.70 2.53
CA VAL A 10 -11.45 -9.40 1.61
C VAL A 10 -10.51 -8.41 0.95
N ASP A 11 -9.24 -8.75 0.93
CA ASP A 11 -8.21 -8.02 0.21
C ASP A 11 -7.64 -8.94 -0.87
N PHE A 12 -7.78 -8.51 -2.12
CA PHE A 12 -7.22 -9.21 -3.26
C PHE A 12 -5.82 -8.65 -3.50
N GLU A 13 -4.84 -9.44 -3.14
CA GLU A 13 -3.42 -9.20 -3.35
C GLU A 13 -2.83 -10.32 -4.21
N GLY A 14 -1.59 -10.23 -4.49
CA GLY A 14 -0.87 -11.28 -5.21
C GLY A 14 0.25 -10.67 -6.03
N GLY A 15 0.69 -11.32 -7.11
CA GLY A 15 1.67 -10.72 -8.02
C GLY A 15 1.16 -9.39 -8.59
N GLU A 16 0.05 -9.43 -9.30
CA GLU A 16 -0.69 -8.25 -9.77
C GLU A 16 -2.15 -8.62 -10.07
N VAL A 17 -3.07 -8.03 -9.36
CA VAL A 17 -4.50 -8.37 -9.43
C VAL A 17 -5.14 -7.97 -10.75
N THR A 18 -4.65 -6.93 -11.40
CA THR A 18 -5.20 -6.41 -12.68
C THR A 18 -4.99 -7.35 -13.86
N ILE A 19 -4.04 -8.29 -13.77
CA ILE A 19 -3.81 -9.32 -14.79
C ILE A 19 -4.50 -10.63 -14.47
N TRP A 20 -5.12 -10.76 -13.31
CA TRP A 20 -5.79 -12.00 -12.93
C TRP A 20 -6.92 -12.36 -13.90
N LYS A 21 -6.96 -13.61 -14.29
CA LYS A 21 -8.01 -14.17 -15.14
C LYS A 21 -8.23 -15.66 -14.85
N ASP A 22 -9.47 -16.08 -14.99
CA ASP A 22 -9.88 -17.48 -15.03
C ASP A 22 -10.96 -17.63 -16.11
N GLY A 23 -10.60 -18.21 -17.24
CA GLY A 23 -11.42 -18.13 -18.44
C GLY A 23 -11.72 -16.68 -18.83
N ASP A 24 -13.01 -16.33 -18.84
CA ASP A 24 -13.49 -14.97 -19.14
C ASP A 24 -13.58 -14.07 -17.89
N TYR A 25 -13.45 -14.64 -16.70
CA TYR A 25 -13.53 -13.91 -15.43
C TYR A 25 -12.29 -13.04 -15.19
N ARG A 26 -12.52 -11.88 -14.59
CA ARG A 26 -11.52 -10.88 -14.21
C ARG A 26 -11.70 -10.48 -12.76
N ILE A 27 -10.83 -9.62 -12.25
CA ILE A 27 -10.84 -9.19 -10.85
C ILE A 27 -12.20 -8.61 -10.40
N ASN A 28 -12.88 -7.85 -11.25
CA ASN A 28 -14.20 -7.31 -10.92
C ASN A 28 -15.24 -8.41 -10.69
N ASP A 29 -15.17 -9.53 -11.40
CA ASP A 29 -16.09 -10.65 -11.19
C ASP A 29 -15.88 -11.31 -9.82
N LEU A 30 -14.61 -11.37 -9.35
CA LEU A 30 -14.31 -11.86 -7.99
C LEU A 30 -14.81 -10.89 -6.92
N ILE A 31 -14.66 -9.59 -7.15
CA ILE A 31 -15.15 -8.55 -6.24
C ILE A 31 -16.67 -8.64 -6.14
N ASP A 32 -17.37 -8.75 -7.27
CA ASP A 32 -18.82 -8.87 -7.31
C ASP A 32 -19.30 -10.15 -6.62
N LEU A 33 -18.59 -11.26 -6.84
CA LEU A 33 -18.86 -12.51 -6.14
C LEU A 33 -18.67 -12.37 -4.62
N ALA A 34 -17.60 -11.73 -4.17
CA ALA A 34 -17.35 -11.51 -2.76
C ALA A 34 -18.45 -10.64 -2.12
N LYS A 35 -18.88 -9.58 -2.81
CA LYS A 35 -20.01 -8.73 -2.38
C LYS A 35 -21.32 -9.51 -2.33
N LYS A 36 -21.58 -10.35 -3.33
CA LYS A 36 -22.77 -11.23 -3.37
C LYS A 36 -22.77 -12.24 -2.23
N ILE A 37 -21.60 -12.75 -1.81
CA ILE A 37 -21.47 -13.66 -0.66
C ILE A 37 -21.77 -12.91 0.65
N GLY A 38 -21.57 -11.59 0.72
CA GLY A 38 -21.87 -10.76 1.87
C GLY A 38 -20.65 -10.16 2.56
N PHE A 39 -19.47 -10.17 1.92
CA PHE A 39 -18.33 -9.41 2.45
C PHE A 39 -18.65 -7.91 2.52
N PHE A 40 -18.30 -7.26 3.61
CA PHE A 40 -18.61 -5.85 3.85
C PHE A 40 -17.72 -4.90 3.04
N SER A 41 -16.50 -5.33 2.79
CA SER A 41 -15.56 -4.54 2.00
C SER A 41 -14.62 -5.46 1.22
N CYS A 42 -14.40 -5.06 -0.04
CA CYS A 42 -13.47 -5.69 -0.96
C CYS A 42 -12.41 -4.67 -1.35
N THR A 43 -11.17 -4.98 -1.05
CA THR A 43 -10.00 -4.16 -1.38
C THR A 43 -9.18 -4.85 -2.47
N ILE A 44 -8.52 -4.06 -3.31
CA ILE A 44 -7.47 -4.55 -4.20
C ILE A 44 -6.16 -3.82 -3.94
N THR A 45 -5.05 -4.54 -4.07
CA THR A 45 -3.70 -3.96 -4.06
C THR A 45 -3.05 -4.17 -5.43
N THR A 46 -2.58 -3.08 -6.06
CA THR A 46 -2.01 -3.09 -7.41
C THR A 46 -0.71 -2.30 -7.50
N ASN A 47 0.17 -2.71 -8.42
CA ASN A 47 1.35 -1.92 -8.80
C ASN A 47 1.01 -0.78 -9.79
N ALA A 48 -0.24 -0.65 -10.19
CA ALA A 48 -0.75 0.36 -11.10
C ALA A 48 -0.06 0.43 -12.47
N GLN A 49 0.53 -0.68 -12.95
CA GLN A 49 1.17 -0.73 -14.27
C GLN A 49 0.16 -0.93 -15.41
N LEU A 50 -1.05 -1.36 -15.08
CA LEU A 50 -2.19 -1.46 -15.99
C LEU A 50 -3.32 -0.55 -15.50
N PRO A 51 -4.21 -0.09 -16.40
CA PRO A 51 -5.39 0.67 -16.01
C PRO A 51 -6.29 -0.14 -15.07
N PHE A 52 -6.79 0.52 -14.04
CA PHE A 52 -7.73 -0.05 -13.06
C PHE A 52 -8.97 0.83 -12.86
N ALA A 53 -9.21 1.77 -13.80
CA ALA A 53 -10.44 2.53 -13.87
C ALA A 53 -11.66 1.58 -13.99
N GLY A 54 -12.75 1.93 -13.33
CA GLY A 54 -13.93 1.06 -13.31
C GLY A 54 -13.80 -0.16 -12.39
N SER A 55 -12.83 -0.17 -11.47
CA SER A 55 -12.75 -1.19 -10.43
C SER A 55 -14.02 -1.17 -9.56
N HIS A 56 -14.56 -2.35 -9.26
CA HIS A 56 -15.68 -2.53 -8.35
C HIS A 56 -15.28 -2.65 -6.87
N ALA A 57 -13.98 -2.54 -6.57
CA ALA A 57 -13.47 -2.55 -5.19
C ALA A 57 -14.04 -1.38 -4.37
N ASP A 58 -14.15 -1.55 -3.06
CA ASP A 58 -14.55 -0.48 -2.15
C ASP A 58 -13.37 0.43 -1.82
N SER A 59 -12.15 -0.11 -1.84
CA SER A 59 -10.91 0.66 -1.74
C SER A 59 -9.80 0.07 -2.62
N ILE A 60 -8.89 0.94 -3.04
CA ILE A 60 -7.75 0.56 -3.89
C ILE A 60 -6.46 1.02 -3.20
N TRP A 61 -5.53 0.08 -3.07
CA TRP A 61 -4.17 0.36 -2.62
C TRP A 61 -3.21 0.29 -3.79
N VAL A 62 -2.45 1.35 -3.99
CA VAL A 62 -1.41 1.42 -5.01
C VAL A 62 -0.04 1.37 -4.34
N SER A 63 0.82 0.49 -4.82
CA SER A 63 2.19 0.38 -4.33
C SER A 63 3.06 1.50 -4.91
N LEU A 64 3.35 2.52 -4.09
CA LEU A 64 4.20 3.67 -4.44
C LEU A 64 5.41 3.73 -3.51
N ASP A 65 6.58 3.35 -3.99
CA ASP A 65 7.80 3.24 -3.19
C ASP A 65 8.76 4.43 -3.38
N GLY A 66 8.21 5.63 -3.37
CA GLY A 66 8.94 6.87 -3.55
C GLY A 66 8.52 7.63 -4.81
N ILE A 67 8.96 8.86 -4.96
CA ILE A 67 8.77 9.65 -6.17
C ILE A 67 10.07 9.67 -6.98
N ASN A 68 11.21 9.87 -6.31
CA ASN A 68 12.51 9.92 -6.96
C ASN A 68 13.15 8.54 -7.12
N PHE A 69 12.85 7.58 -6.23
CA PHE A 69 13.46 6.25 -6.20
C PHE A 69 12.50 5.10 -6.54
N HIS A 70 11.28 5.40 -6.96
CA HIS A 70 10.31 4.36 -7.32
C HIS A 70 10.84 3.40 -8.39
N GLU A 71 11.48 3.93 -9.41
CA GLU A 71 12.00 3.13 -10.54
C GLU A 71 13.22 2.29 -10.15
N GLU A 72 14.00 2.72 -9.17
CA GLU A 72 15.10 1.92 -8.64
C GLU A 72 14.60 0.71 -7.84
N VAL A 73 13.44 0.86 -7.20
CA VAL A 73 12.80 -0.23 -6.44
C VAL A 73 11.97 -1.14 -7.34
N ARG A 74 11.23 -0.58 -8.31
CA ARG A 74 10.20 -1.30 -9.08
C ARG A 74 10.47 -1.42 -10.58
N GLY A 75 11.55 -0.81 -11.06
CA GLY A 75 11.97 -0.88 -12.47
C GLY A 75 11.66 0.38 -13.27
N LYS A 76 12.41 0.57 -14.35
CA LYS A 76 12.34 1.76 -15.20
C LYS A 76 10.97 1.91 -15.90
N GLY A 77 10.48 3.15 -15.99
CA GLY A 77 9.23 3.52 -16.66
C GLY A 77 7.98 3.15 -15.87
N THR A 78 8.12 2.74 -14.61
CA THR A 78 6.97 2.35 -13.78
C THR A 78 6.24 3.55 -13.18
N ILE A 79 6.95 4.61 -12.80
CA ILE A 79 6.34 5.79 -12.16
C ILE A 79 5.39 6.52 -13.11
N ALA A 80 5.77 6.75 -14.35
CA ALA A 80 4.92 7.45 -15.33
C ALA A 80 3.60 6.71 -15.62
N LYS A 81 3.65 5.36 -15.66
CA LYS A 81 2.44 4.54 -15.82
C LYS A 81 1.56 4.61 -14.59
N LEU A 82 2.15 4.52 -13.39
CA LEU A 82 1.45 4.63 -12.13
C LEU A 82 0.72 5.96 -12.02
N GLU A 83 1.38 7.08 -12.27
CA GLU A 83 0.79 8.42 -12.23
C GLU A 83 -0.37 8.56 -13.22
N LYS A 84 -0.16 8.11 -14.47
CA LYS A 84 -1.21 8.10 -15.50
C LYS A 84 -2.44 7.30 -15.04
N ASN A 85 -2.23 6.11 -14.48
CA ASN A 85 -3.31 5.22 -14.10
C ASN A 85 -4.02 5.69 -12.82
N ILE A 86 -3.32 6.31 -11.87
CA ILE A 86 -3.93 7.00 -10.73
C ILE A 86 -4.81 8.16 -11.20
N ALA A 87 -4.29 9.04 -12.06
CA ALA A 87 -5.04 10.18 -12.56
C ALA A 87 -6.29 9.76 -13.37
N GLY A 88 -6.21 8.65 -14.10
CA GLY A 88 -7.32 8.11 -14.89
C GLY A 88 -8.28 7.20 -14.13
N CYS A 89 -7.99 6.86 -12.87
CA CYS A 89 -8.76 5.86 -12.13
C CYS A 89 -10.18 6.35 -11.76
N GLY A 90 -10.31 7.60 -11.29
CA GLY A 90 -11.57 8.19 -10.83
C GLY A 90 -12.16 7.54 -9.57
N HIS A 91 -11.42 6.67 -8.88
CA HIS A 91 -11.90 5.99 -7.69
C HIS A 91 -11.80 6.89 -6.45
N LYS A 92 -12.87 6.95 -5.64
CA LYS A 92 -12.97 7.86 -4.49
C LYS A 92 -12.11 7.43 -3.28
N ASP A 93 -11.84 6.15 -3.16
CA ASP A 93 -11.06 5.56 -2.06
C ASP A 93 -9.80 4.89 -2.62
N LEU A 94 -8.87 5.72 -3.13
CA LEU A 94 -7.56 5.30 -3.58
C LEU A 94 -6.52 5.79 -2.58
N SER A 95 -5.76 4.86 -2.04
CA SER A 95 -4.66 5.11 -1.12
C SER A 95 -3.37 4.50 -1.66
N VAL A 96 -2.24 4.98 -1.18
CA VAL A 96 -0.94 4.42 -1.57
C VAL A 96 -0.25 3.78 -0.37
N ASN A 97 0.53 2.74 -0.66
CA ASN A 97 1.36 2.05 0.31
C ASN A 97 2.83 2.20 -0.09
N MET A 98 3.64 2.74 0.81
CA MET A 98 5.08 2.87 0.65
C MET A 98 5.79 1.87 1.55
N VAL A 99 6.67 1.05 0.97
CA VAL A 99 7.58 0.17 1.71
C VAL A 99 8.97 0.78 1.72
N VAL A 100 9.34 1.35 2.87
CA VAL A 100 10.62 2.04 3.07
C VAL A 100 11.74 1.02 3.23
N ASN A 101 12.82 1.20 2.47
CA ASN A 101 14.01 0.34 2.46
C ASN A 101 15.27 1.19 2.25
N THR A 102 16.45 0.57 2.17
CA THR A 102 17.74 1.26 2.01
C THR A 102 17.87 2.06 0.72
N ILE A 103 17.05 1.79 -0.30
CA ILE A 103 17.10 2.51 -1.59
C ILE A 103 16.31 3.82 -1.50
N ASN A 104 15.11 3.79 -0.87
CA ASN A 104 14.13 4.88 -0.96
C ASN A 104 13.91 5.66 0.35
N TYR A 105 14.59 5.35 1.45
CA TYR A 105 14.30 5.95 2.76
C TYR A 105 14.47 7.47 2.81
N THR A 106 15.33 8.03 1.96
CA THR A 106 15.52 9.49 1.85
C THR A 106 14.39 10.19 1.11
N ASP A 107 13.51 9.43 0.45
CA ASP A 107 12.40 9.96 -0.37
C ASP A 107 11.04 9.99 0.36
N VAL A 108 11.01 9.59 1.62
CA VAL A 108 9.78 9.55 2.42
C VAL A 108 9.09 10.92 2.46
N GLU A 109 9.83 11.99 2.72
CA GLU A 109 9.28 13.34 2.81
C GLU A 109 8.70 13.82 1.47
N ASN A 110 9.43 13.61 0.36
CA ASN A 110 8.95 13.96 -0.98
C ASN A 110 7.68 13.17 -1.34
N THR A 111 7.62 11.90 -0.94
CA THR A 111 6.45 11.06 -1.18
C THR A 111 5.23 11.54 -0.37
N LEU A 112 5.43 11.96 0.88
CA LEU A 112 4.37 12.55 1.70
C LEU A 112 3.84 13.85 1.11
N GLU A 113 4.75 14.73 0.62
CA GLU A 113 4.37 15.96 -0.09
C GLU A 113 3.59 15.67 -1.37
N TYR A 114 4.04 14.72 -2.17
CA TYR A 114 3.35 14.30 -3.39
C TYR A 114 1.92 13.84 -3.07
N VAL A 115 1.76 12.95 -2.10
CA VAL A 115 0.44 12.43 -1.70
C VAL A 115 -0.48 13.53 -1.21
N LYS A 116 0.03 14.45 -0.39
CA LYS A 116 -0.76 15.58 0.11
C LYS A 116 -1.28 16.48 -1.01
N ASN A 117 -0.49 16.68 -2.05
CA ASN A 117 -0.81 17.58 -3.16
C ASN A 117 -1.52 16.87 -4.33
N ASN A 118 -1.66 15.55 -4.31
CA ASN A 118 -2.30 14.79 -5.38
C ASN A 118 -3.80 14.61 -5.10
N PRO A 119 -4.70 15.22 -5.91
CA PRO A 119 -6.14 15.19 -5.66
C PRO A 119 -6.78 13.80 -5.85
N HIS A 120 -6.08 12.87 -6.46
CA HIS A 120 -6.55 11.51 -6.73
C HIS A 120 -6.21 10.52 -5.62
N ILE A 121 -5.35 10.92 -4.67
CA ILE A 121 -4.87 10.04 -3.59
C ILE A 121 -5.47 10.50 -2.26
N LYS A 122 -6.20 9.61 -1.59
CA LYS A 122 -6.85 9.88 -0.31
C LYS A 122 -5.89 9.84 0.86
N SER A 123 -4.97 8.87 0.87
CA SER A 123 -4.04 8.69 1.99
C SER A 123 -2.83 7.82 1.61
N ILE A 124 -1.86 7.79 2.53
CA ILE A 124 -0.68 6.94 2.44
C ILE A 124 -0.49 6.11 3.71
N SER A 125 -0.11 4.84 3.55
CA SER A 125 0.46 4.01 4.60
C SER A 125 1.97 3.90 4.39
N VAL A 126 2.74 4.12 5.44
CA VAL A 126 4.21 3.99 5.44
C VAL A 126 4.59 2.74 6.22
N ASN A 127 5.16 1.77 5.54
CA ASN A 127 5.63 0.51 6.10
C ASN A 127 7.15 0.38 5.90
N PHE A 128 7.77 -0.60 6.54
CA PHE A 128 9.19 -0.87 6.39
C PHE A 128 9.41 -2.25 5.84
N HIS A 129 10.45 -2.39 5.02
CA HIS A 129 10.83 -3.68 4.48
C HIS A 129 11.01 -4.72 5.58
N THR A 130 10.35 -5.86 5.42
CA THR A 130 10.55 -7.04 6.25
C THR A 130 11.51 -7.97 5.52
N PRO A 131 12.68 -8.26 6.07
CA PRO A 131 13.69 -9.04 5.36
C PRO A 131 13.24 -10.49 5.14
N PHE A 132 13.47 -10.97 3.93
CA PHE A 132 13.42 -12.38 3.55
C PHE A 132 14.83 -12.85 3.19
N PRO A 133 15.10 -14.17 3.16
CA PRO A 133 16.40 -14.69 2.73
C PRO A 133 16.84 -14.07 1.40
N GLY A 134 18.01 -13.40 1.40
CA GLY A 134 18.57 -12.71 0.24
C GLY A 134 18.13 -11.25 0.04
N THR A 135 17.26 -10.71 0.91
CA THR A 135 16.82 -9.30 0.84
C THR A 135 17.19 -8.49 2.08
N GLU A 136 18.03 -9.02 2.95
CA GLU A 136 18.45 -8.41 4.21
C GLU A 136 19.11 -7.04 4.00
N TYR A 137 19.81 -6.87 2.87
CA TYR A 137 20.46 -5.60 2.49
C TYR A 137 19.48 -4.43 2.28
N LEU A 138 18.19 -4.73 2.08
CA LEU A 138 17.13 -3.71 1.97
C LEU A 138 16.64 -3.22 3.34
N SER A 139 17.04 -3.87 4.43
CA SER A 139 16.62 -3.50 5.77
C SER A 139 17.34 -2.24 6.26
N ILE A 140 16.59 -1.27 6.72
CA ILE A 140 17.12 -0.03 7.28
C ILE A 140 17.61 -0.30 8.71
N PRO A 141 18.80 0.23 9.09
CA PRO A 141 19.27 0.19 10.47
C PRO A 141 18.24 0.77 11.44
N PHE A 142 18.16 0.19 12.63
CA PHE A 142 17.09 0.49 13.58
C PHE A 142 17.05 1.97 14.01
N GLU A 143 18.21 2.57 14.16
CA GLU A 143 18.32 3.99 14.52
C GLU A 143 17.80 4.91 13.41
N GLU A 144 18.10 4.59 12.16
CA GLU A 144 17.63 5.36 11.00
C GLU A 144 16.12 5.22 10.82
N ARG A 145 15.62 3.98 10.97
CA ARG A 145 14.17 3.70 10.97
C ARG A 145 13.45 4.53 12.05
N ALA A 146 14.05 4.68 13.24
CA ALA A 146 13.45 5.47 14.31
C ALA A 146 13.33 6.95 13.94
N LYS A 147 14.34 7.53 13.27
CA LYS A 147 14.32 8.92 12.80
C LYS A 147 13.23 9.13 11.72
N ILE A 148 13.13 8.21 10.78
CA ILE A 148 12.09 8.24 9.74
C ILE A 148 10.70 8.21 10.38
N ILE A 149 10.48 7.33 11.35
CA ILE A 149 9.19 7.25 12.06
C ILE A 149 8.87 8.55 12.79
N ASP A 150 9.84 9.20 13.42
CA ASP A 150 9.62 10.49 14.08
C ASP A 150 9.19 11.56 13.07
N LYS A 151 9.81 11.61 11.90
CA LYS A 151 9.38 12.49 10.79
C LYS A 151 7.96 12.17 10.32
N VAL A 152 7.63 10.91 10.07
CA VAL A 152 6.28 10.50 9.67
C VAL A 152 5.23 10.94 10.71
N ILE A 153 5.54 10.81 12.02
CA ILE A 153 4.66 11.28 13.10
C ILE A 153 4.52 12.81 13.07
N GLU A 154 5.60 13.55 12.80
CA GLU A 154 5.57 15.00 12.68
C GLU A 154 4.67 15.44 11.50
N TYR A 155 4.85 14.85 10.32
CA TYR A 155 4.01 15.14 9.15
C TYR A 155 2.54 14.81 9.42
N LYS A 156 2.26 13.67 10.07
CA LYS A 156 0.89 13.34 10.47
C LYS A 156 0.27 14.41 11.39
N LYS A 157 1.03 14.92 12.37
CA LYS A 157 0.56 16.01 13.25
C LYS A 157 0.31 17.32 12.50
N LYS A 158 1.01 17.55 11.38
CA LYS A 158 0.80 18.69 10.47
C LYS A 158 -0.42 18.50 9.53
N GLY A 159 -1.17 17.40 9.69
CA GLY A 159 -2.39 17.14 8.91
C GLY A 159 -2.16 16.46 7.56
N TYR A 160 -0.99 15.85 7.33
CA TYR A 160 -0.79 15.03 6.14
C TYR A 160 -1.64 13.76 6.19
N PRO A 161 -2.15 13.26 5.05
CA PRO A 161 -3.10 12.17 5.01
C PRO A 161 -2.43 10.80 5.23
N ILE A 162 -1.74 10.65 6.37
CA ILE A 162 -1.03 9.41 6.74
C ILE A 162 -1.99 8.52 7.52
N MET A 163 -2.19 7.29 7.04
CA MET A 163 -3.13 6.34 7.63
C MET A 163 -2.60 5.70 8.91
N ASN A 164 -1.30 5.43 8.98
CA ASN A 164 -0.70 4.81 10.16
C ASN A 164 -1.09 5.53 11.45
N SER A 165 -1.53 4.80 12.47
CA SER A 165 -1.78 5.39 13.78
C SER A 165 -0.46 5.79 14.46
N VAL A 166 -0.48 6.86 15.25
CA VAL A 166 0.70 7.30 16.02
C VAL A 166 1.19 6.21 16.97
N SER A 167 0.26 5.46 17.58
CA SER A 167 0.59 4.34 18.46
C SER A 167 1.28 3.21 17.69
N GLY A 168 0.76 2.86 16.49
CA GLY A 168 1.38 1.87 15.61
C GLY A 168 2.79 2.28 15.19
N LEU A 169 2.98 3.53 14.75
CA LEU A 169 4.30 4.07 14.40
C LEU A 169 5.28 3.99 15.59
N LYS A 170 4.84 4.33 16.80
CA LYS A 170 5.68 4.20 18.00
C LYS A 170 6.06 2.76 18.31
N LEU A 171 5.16 1.79 18.09
CA LEU A 171 5.47 0.36 18.22
C LEU A 171 6.51 -0.07 17.18
N MET A 172 6.35 0.34 15.93
CA MET A 172 7.33 0.09 14.87
C MET A 172 8.70 0.68 15.19
N LYS A 173 8.76 1.83 15.88
CA LYS A 173 10.00 2.48 16.31
C LYS A 173 10.74 1.66 17.37
N THR A 174 10.03 1.07 18.32
CA THR A 174 10.63 0.35 19.45
C THR A 174 10.78 -1.15 19.20
N ASN A 175 10.17 -1.66 18.14
CA ASN A 175 10.06 -3.09 17.82
C ASN A 175 9.56 -3.96 18.99
N LYS A 176 8.81 -3.36 19.90
CA LYS A 176 8.24 -4.04 21.07
C LYS A 176 6.86 -4.58 20.73
N PHE A 177 6.82 -5.55 19.83
CA PHE A 177 5.57 -6.25 19.51
C PHE A 177 5.31 -7.35 20.55
N THR A 178 4.04 -7.59 20.84
CA THR A 178 3.66 -8.80 21.58
C THR A 178 4.02 -10.02 20.75
N ARG A 179 4.56 -11.06 21.37
CA ARG A 179 5.03 -12.28 20.68
C ARG A 179 3.93 -13.09 19.98
N ARG A 180 2.69 -12.63 19.92
CA ARG A 180 1.59 -13.32 19.25
C ARG A 180 1.34 -12.67 17.89
N CYS A 181 1.64 -13.40 16.83
CA CYS A 181 1.09 -13.12 15.51
C CYS A 181 -0.32 -13.70 15.46
N TRP A 182 -1.31 -12.90 15.08
CA TRP A 182 -2.69 -13.35 14.92
C TRP A 182 -3.01 -13.79 13.48
N VAL A 183 -2.03 -13.65 12.59
CA VAL A 183 -2.10 -14.11 11.21
C VAL A 183 -1.22 -15.35 11.10
N THR A 184 -1.82 -16.51 11.24
CA THR A 184 -1.20 -17.81 10.95
C THR A 184 -2.06 -18.55 9.94
#